data_79a1d01da540955a91999c705da899d3
#
_entry.id   79a1d01da540955a91999c705da899d3
#
_cell.length_a   1.000
_cell.length_b   1.000
_cell.length_c   1.000
_cell.angle_alpha   90.00
_cell.angle_beta   90.00
_cell.angle_gamma   90.00
#
_symmetry.space_group_name_H-M   'P 1'
#
loop_
_entity.id
_entity.type
_entity.pdbx_description
1 polymer ?
#
loop_
_entity_poly.entity_id
_entity_poly.type
_entity_poly.pdbx_seq_one_letter_code
_entity_poly.pdbx_strand_id
1 'polypeptide(L)'
;ASSGIPKSMREFIITLPFNDFEGFERVMRSYGEQIAAVITEPCQGNCAAINPQDGFLQLIRQKTKEYGCVFILDEVKTGFRIANGGAQEYYGIKPDLATYAKELGNGYPAAKKKKKKEIMSIIGHGVAIGGTYTNNKPGIAGAYATLSLLKSKPILKTIAERGQRLTDGLKDIFEENDIPVVMTGYPAMFSFSLNIDEVKSQRDWAKSDHNLYLELAEKAIARGVMPDHDAREPWFMCYEHSDADVD
;
A
#
# COMPACT_ATOMS: atom_id res chain seq x y z
N ALA A 1 9.34 -15.32 -7.21
CA ALA A 1 8.03 -16.00 -7.34
C ALA A 1 7.95 -17.12 -6.31
N SER A 2 6.78 -17.31 -5.70
CA SER A 2 6.56 -18.38 -4.71
C SER A 2 6.81 -19.76 -5.31
N SER A 3 7.27 -20.69 -4.48
CA SER A 3 7.38 -22.09 -4.87
C SER A 3 6.00 -22.66 -5.25
N GLY A 4 5.98 -23.59 -6.19
CA GLY A 4 4.74 -24.18 -6.68
C GLY A 4 4.08 -23.47 -7.87
N ILE A 5 4.50 -22.28 -8.24
CA ILE A 5 4.01 -21.61 -9.46
C ILE A 5 4.71 -22.21 -10.70
N PRO A 6 3.95 -22.78 -11.67
CA PRO A 6 4.54 -23.33 -12.89
C PRO A 6 5.39 -22.29 -13.65
N LYS A 7 6.50 -22.75 -14.24
CA LYS A 7 7.40 -21.86 -14.99
C LYS A 7 6.68 -21.12 -16.14
N SER A 8 5.77 -21.81 -16.84
CA SER A 8 4.96 -21.23 -17.92
C SER A 8 4.13 -20.01 -17.51
N MET A 9 3.69 -19.95 -16.25
CA MET A 9 2.97 -18.75 -15.76
C MET A 9 3.87 -17.53 -15.62
N ARG A 10 5.18 -17.72 -15.46
CA ARG A 10 6.14 -16.62 -15.31
C ARG A 10 6.42 -15.91 -16.64
N GLU A 11 6.22 -16.59 -17.75
CA GLU A 11 6.44 -16.03 -19.10
C GLU A 11 5.45 -14.91 -19.43
N PHE A 12 4.30 -14.88 -18.74
CA PHE A 12 3.29 -13.81 -18.88
C PHE A 12 3.48 -12.63 -17.95
N ILE A 13 4.54 -12.61 -17.12
CA ILE A 13 4.71 -11.60 -16.07
C ILE A 13 6.10 -10.99 -16.19
N ILE A 14 6.16 -9.67 -16.38
CA ILE A 14 7.39 -8.88 -16.26
C ILE A 14 7.37 -8.21 -14.89
N THR A 15 8.35 -8.52 -14.05
CA THR A 15 8.52 -7.89 -12.73
C THR A 15 9.61 -6.85 -12.80
N LEU A 16 9.32 -5.64 -12.33
CA LEU A 16 10.25 -4.53 -12.26
C LEU A 16 10.47 -4.09 -10.82
N PRO A 17 11.66 -3.57 -10.46
CA PRO A 17 11.84 -2.88 -9.20
C PRO A 17 10.90 -1.67 -9.10
N PHE A 18 10.38 -1.42 -7.89
CA PHE A 18 9.64 -0.20 -7.62
C PHE A 18 10.59 1.01 -7.70
N ASN A 19 10.08 2.14 -8.19
CA ASN A 19 10.88 3.35 -8.44
C ASN A 19 11.97 3.22 -9.54
N ASP A 20 11.97 2.17 -10.33
CA ASP A 20 12.88 2.01 -11.48
C ASP A 20 12.29 2.68 -12.73
N PHE A 21 12.47 3.98 -12.87
CA PHE A 21 11.98 4.78 -13.99
C PHE A 21 12.52 4.29 -15.34
N GLU A 22 13.84 4.11 -15.41
CA GLU A 22 14.52 3.69 -16.65
C GLU A 22 14.12 2.27 -17.06
N GLY A 23 14.06 1.35 -16.10
CA GLY A 23 13.63 -0.03 -16.33
C GLY A 23 12.20 -0.08 -16.82
N PHE A 24 11.30 0.71 -16.21
CA PHE A 24 9.92 0.79 -16.63
C PHE A 24 9.79 1.35 -18.05
N GLU A 25 10.44 2.47 -18.36
CA GLU A 25 10.41 3.04 -19.71
C GLU A 25 11.00 2.09 -20.76
N ARG A 26 12.10 1.40 -20.44
CA ARG A 26 12.73 0.43 -21.34
C ARG A 26 11.77 -0.73 -21.64
N VAL A 27 11.08 -1.27 -20.62
CA VAL A 27 10.12 -2.34 -20.82
C VAL A 27 8.92 -1.87 -21.63
N MET A 28 8.36 -0.70 -21.33
CA MET A 28 7.22 -0.15 -22.09
C MET A 28 7.60 0.10 -23.55
N ARG A 29 8.82 0.57 -23.84
CA ARG A 29 9.32 0.77 -25.19
C ARG A 29 9.48 -0.55 -25.96
N SER A 30 9.92 -1.63 -25.28
CA SER A 30 10.18 -2.92 -25.93
C SER A 30 8.95 -3.81 -26.03
N TYR A 31 8.01 -3.72 -25.10
CA TYR A 31 6.90 -4.67 -24.97
C TYR A 31 5.54 -4.01 -24.77
N GLY A 32 5.44 -2.68 -24.75
CA GLY A 32 4.23 -1.95 -24.39
C GLY A 32 2.98 -2.37 -25.17
N GLU A 33 3.11 -2.64 -26.46
CA GLU A 33 1.99 -3.12 -27.32
C GLU A 33 1.53 -4.56 -26.98
N GLN A 34 2.36 -5.33 -26.28
CA GLN A 34 2.06 -6.70 -25.86
C GLN A 34 1.57 -6.79 -24.42
N ILE A 35 1.71 -5.70 -23.64
CA ILE A 35 1.33 -5.65 -22.23
C ILE A 35 -0.16 -5.36 -22.11
N ALA A 36 -0.91 -6.30 -21.54
CA ALA A 36 -2.34 -6.13 -21.29
C ALA A 36 -2.62 -5.16 -20.14
N ALA A 37 -1.82 -5.25 -19.07
CA ALA A 37 -2.01 -4.43 -17.87
C ALA A 37 -0.71 -4.21 -17.11
N VAL A 38 -0.64 -3.07 -16.41
CA VAL A 38 0.37 -2.77 -15.39
C VAL A 38 -0.34 -2.66 -14.05
N ILE A 39 0.12 -3.43 -13.06
CA ILE A 39 -0.39 -3.38 -11.69
C ILE A 39 0.72 -2.94 -10.74
N THR A 40 0.42 -2.03 -9.85
CA THR A 40 1.31 -1.62 -8.75
C THR A 40 0.53 -1.14 -7.54
N GLU A 41 1.12 -1.30 -6.36
CA GLU A 41 0.71 -0.53 -5.19
C GLU A 41 1.20 0.93 -5.35
N PRO A 42 0.49 1.94 -4.81
CA PRO A 42 0.98 3.32 -4.81
C PRO A 42 2.11 3.54 -3.80
N CYS A 43 2.16 2.71 -2.78
CA CYS A 43 3.20 2.59 -1.77
C CYS A 43 3.35 1.11 -1.47
N GLN A 44 4.57 0.61 -1.42
CA GLN A 44 4.80 -0.84 -1.25
C GLN A 44 4.46 -1.31 0.17
N GLY A 45 3.19 -1.64 0.39
CA GLY A 45 2.67 -1.96 1.70
C GLY A 45 3.25 -3.22 2.36
N ASN A 46 3.80 -4.17 1.61
CA ASN A 46 4.47 -5.36 2.14
C ASN A 46 5.99 -5.28 2.00
N CYS A 47 6.52 -4.07 1.91
CA CYS A 47 7.95 -3.82 1.85
C CYS A 47 8.24 -2.46 2.50
N ALA A 48 8.14 -2.41 3.83
CA ALA A 48 8.44 -1.25 4.66
C ALA A 48 7.78 0.05 4.16
N ALA A 49 6.55 -0.02 3.68
CA ALA A 49 5.79 1.12 3.17
C ALA A 49 6.59 2.06 2.24
N ILE A 50 7.44 1.53 1.37
CA ILE A 50 8.29 2.34 0.47
C ILE A 50 7.42 3.24 -0.40
N ASN A 51 7.63 4.55 -0.28
CA ASN A 51 6.91 5.55 -1.04
C ASN A 51 7.32 5.56 -2.52
N PRO A 52 6.42 5.91 -3.44
CA PRO A 52 6.80 6.20 -4.81
C PRO A 52 7.66 7.48 -4.83
N GLN A 53 8.70 7.47 -5.62
CA GLN A 53 9.45 8.69 -5.93
C GLN A 53 8.58 9.63 -6.77
N ASP A 54 8.86 10.92 -6.66
CA ASP A 54 8.12 11.96 -7.38
C ASP A 54 8.08 11.67 -8.89
N GLY A 55 6.87 11.63 -9.43
CA GLY A 55 6.65 11.38 -10.85
C GLY A 55 6.55 9.89 -11.25
N PHE A 56 6.90 8.92 -10.38
CA PHE A 56 6.88 7.51 -10.76
C PHE A 56 5.48 6.98 -11.14
N LEU A 57 4.49 7.27 -10.31
CA LEU A 57 3.10 6.86 -10.60
C LEU A 57 2.51 7.61 -11.81
N GLN A 58 2.91 8.86 -12.00
CA GLN A 58 2.53 9.67 -13.17
C GLN A 58 3.15 9.09 -14.45
N LEU A 59 4.41 8.66 -14.39
CA LEU A 59 5.07 7.97 -15.51
C LEU A 59 4.32 6.67 -15.87
N ILE A 60 3.97 5.85 -14.88
CA ILE A 60 3.18 4.63 -15.12
C ILE A 60 1.85 4.99 -15.80
N ARG A 61 1.11 5.99 -15.29
CA ARG A 61 -0.15 6.42 -15.90
C ARG A 61 0.04 6.93 -17.34
N GLN A 62 1.08 7.70 -17.57
CA GLN A 62 1.38 8.24 -18.90
C GLN A 62 1.66 7.10 -19.90
N LYS A 63 2.59 6.21 -19.56
CA LYS A 63 3.01 5.12 -20.45
C LYS A 63 1.90 4.10 -20.69
N THR A 64 1.14 3.74 -19.66
CA THR A 64 -0.01 2.83 -19.85
C THR A 64 -1.08 3.43 -20.76
N LYS A 65 -1.27 4.75 -20.72
CA LYS A 65 -2.18 5.43 -21.66
C LYS A 65 -1.61 5.47 -23.08
N GLU A 66 -0.31 5.72 -23.22
CA GLU A 66 0.41 5.77 -24.50
C GLU A 66 0.29 4.44 -25.27
N TYR A 67 0.50 3.31 -24.57
CA TYR A 67 0.47 1.97 -25.16
C TYR A 67 -0.88 1.25 -25.07
N GLY A 68 -1.93 1.90 -24.56
CA GLY A 68 -3.26 1.29 -24.45
C GLY A 68 -3.38 0.19 -23.38
N CYS A 69 -2.41 0.07 -22.47
CA CYS A 69 -2.43 -0.89 -21.36
C CYS A 69 -3.42 -0.48 -20.28
N VAL A 70 -4.01 -1.45 -19.59
CA VAL A 70 -4.84 -1.18 -18.40
C VAL A 70 -3.95 -0.85 -17.22
N PHE A 71 -4.10 0.33 -16.61
CA PHE A 71 -3.44 0.67 -15.35
C PHE A 71 -4.29 0.25 -14.16
N ILE A 72 -3.77 -0.67 -13.34
CA ILE A 72 -4.40 -1.17 -12.12
C ILE A 72 -3.63 -0.63 -10.92
N LEU A 73 -4.29 0.14 -10.06
CA LEU A 73 -3.73 0.60 -8.81
C LEU A 73 -4.22 -0.27 -7.65
N ASP A 74 -3.31 -0.93 -6.98
CA ASP A 74 -3.64 -1.73 -5.81
C ASP A 74 -3.68 -0.86 -4.55
N GLU A 75 -4.89 -0.48 -4.16
CA GLU A 75 -5.17 0.30 -2.96
C GLU A 75 -5.68 -0.55 -1.80
N VAL A 76 -5.35 -1.83 -1.77
CA VAL A 76 -5.75 -2.72 -0.68
C VAL A 76 -5.26 -2.22 0.69
N LYS A 77 -4.07 -1.59 0.76
CA LYS A 77 -3.52 -1.01 2.00
C LYS A 77 -3.73 0.52 2.11
N THR A 78 -3.71 1.25 1.01
CA THR A 78 -3.76 2.73 1.01
C THR A 78 -5.16 3.31 0.91
N GLY A 79 -6.09 2.56 0.35
CA GLY A 79 -7.47 3.00 0.16
C GLY A 79 -8.17 3.28 1.49
N PHE A 80 -8.80 4.46 1.61
CA PHE A 80 -9.47 4.93 2.83
C PHE A 80 -8.54 5.11 4.04
N ARG A 81 -7.24 5.24 3.82
CA ARG A 81 -6.23 5.39 4.87
C ARG A 81 -5.47 6.70 4.76
N ILE A 82 -4.96 7.03 3.57
CA ILE A 82 -4.16 8.25 3.36
C ILE A 82 -4.99 9.44 2.86
N ALA A 83 -6.12 9.19 2.25
CA ALA A 83 -7.14 10.15 1.85
C ALA A 83 -8.50 9.43 1.69
N ASN A 84 -9.60 10.16 1.68
CA ASN A 84 -10.94 9.56 1.48
C ASN A 84 -11.07 8.89 0.11
N GLY A 85 -10.42 9.43 -0.91
CA GLY A 85 -10.31 8.84 -2.25
C GLY A 85 -9.08 7.95 -2.44
N GLY A 86 -8.35 7.63 -1.36
CA GLY A 86 -7.14 6.82 -1.38
C GLY A 86 -5.96 7.50 -2.05
N ALA A 87 -5.02 6.72 -2.53
CA ALA A 87 -3.82 7.21 -3.22
C ALA A 87 -4.15 7.92 -4.54
N GLN A 88 -5.27 7.60 -5.17
CA GLN A 88 -5.74 8.31 -6.36
C GLN A 88 -5.96 9.79 -6.08
N GLU A 89 -6.61 10.11 -4.96
CA GLU A 89 -6.81 11.49 -4.51
C GLU A 89 -5.49 12.12 -4.10
N TYR A 90 -4.72 11.42 -3.26
CA TYR A 90 -3.48 11.91 -2.69
C TYR A 90 -2.43 12.28 -3.76
N TYR A 91 -2.26 11.44 -4.78
CA TYR A 91 -1.29 11.66 -5.87
C TYR A 91 -1.88 12.31 -7.13
N GLY A 92 -3.17 12.58 -7.15
CA GLY A 92 -3.85 13.16 -8.31
C GLY A 92 -3.84 12.26 -9.55
N ILE A 93 -3.82 10.93 -9.39
CA ILE A 93 -3.77 9.96 -10.48
C ILE A 93 -5.11 9.28 -10.72
N LYS A 94 -5.39 8.89 -11.97
CA LYS A 94 -6.62 8.18 -12.33
C LYS A 94 -6.26 6.86 -13.03
N PRO A 95 -6.20 5.74 -12.31
CA PRO A 95 -6.01 4.43 -12.90
C PRO A 95 -7.27 3.99 -13.67
N ASP A 96 -7.14 2.97 -14.50
CA ASP A 96 -8.29 2.35 -15.17
C ASP A 96 -9.05 1.43 -14.22
N LEU A 97 -8.34 0.76 -13.31
CA LEU A 97 -8.88 -0.10 -12.26
C LEU A 97 -8.19 0.23 -10.93
N ALA A 98 -8.92 0.07 -9.82
CA ALA A 98 -8.34 0.08 -8.48
C ALA A 98 -8.95 -1.02 -7.63
N THR A 99 -8.13 -1.66 -6.78
CA THR A 99 -8.56 -2.69 -5.83
C THR A 99 -8.59 -2.13 -4.42
N TYR A 100 -9.59 -2.51 -3.64
CA TYR A 100 -9.77 -2.11 -2.25
C TYR A 100 -10.15 -3.30 -1.40
N ALA A 101 -9.62 -3.39 -0.18
CA ALA A 101 -10.01 -4.35 0.84
C ALA A 101 -9.72 -3.76 2.23
N LYS A 102 -9.35 -4.58 3.19
CA LYS A 102 -8.87 -4.21 4.54
C LYS A 102 -9.72 -3.12 5.19
N GLU A 103 -9.29 -1.85 5.17
CA GLU A 103 -10.00 -0.70 5.77
C GLU A 103 -11.44 -0.56 5.27
N LEU A 104 -11.70 -0.95 4.03
CA LEU A 104 -13.06 -0.91 3.48
C LEU A 104 -14.04 -1.69 4.33
N GLY A 105 -13.65 -2.88 4.78
CA GLY A 105 -14.50 -3.78 5.58
C GLY A 105 -14.30 -3.64 7.09
N ASN A 106 -13.21 -2.98 7.52
CA ASN A 106 -12.85 -2.76 8.92
C ASN A 106 -12.99 -4.04 9.77
N GLY A 107 -12.30 -5.11 9.35
CA GLY A 107 -12.32 -6.43 9.99
C GLY A 107 -13.29 -7.43 9.35
N TYR A 108 -14.28 -6.98 8.61
CA TYR A 108 -15.15 -7.88 7.84
C TYR A 108 -14.56 -8.19 6.44
N PRO A 109 -14.78 -9.41 5.90
CA PRO A 109 -14.29 -9.78 4.58
C PRO A 109 -15.05 -9.03 3.49
N ALA A 110 -14.52 -7.87 3.10
CA ALA A 110 -15.02 -7.05 2.02
C ALA A 110 -13.89 -6.65 1.07
N ALA A 111 -14.16 -6.73 -0.23
CA ALA A 111 -13.27 -6.24 -1.26
C ALA A 111 -14.08 -5.59 -2.39
N LYS A 112 -13.54 -4.55 -2.99
CA LYS A 112 -14.16 -3.82 -4.10
C LYS A 112 -13.15 -3.52 -5.18
N LYS A 113 -13.60 -3.50 -6.44
CA LYS A 113 -12.85 -2.95 -7.57
C LYS A 113 -13.57 -1.69 -8.06
N LYS A 114 -12.86 -0.57 -8.16
CA LYS A 114 -13.33 0.66 -8.84
C LYS A 114 -12.80 0.67 -10.25
N LYS A 115 -13.63 1.03 -11.27
CA LYS A 115 -13.29 0.79 -12.67
C LYS A 115 -13.93 1.79 -13.62
N LYS A 116 -13.33 1.95 -14.81
CA LYS A 116 -14.02 2.51 -15.98
C LYS A 116 -15.20 1.63 -16.36
N LYS A 117 -16.32 2.25 -16.73
CA LYS A 117 -17.57 1.56 -17.08
C LYS A 117 -17.38 0.56 -18.21
N GLU A 118 -16.58 0.90 -19.21
CA GLU A 118 -16.31 0.08 -20.39
C GLU A 118 -15.64 -1.26 -20.02
N ILE A 119 -14.67 -1.24 -19.08
CA ILE A 119 -13.99 -2.47 -18.64
C ILE A 119 -14.93 -3.37 -17.83
N MET A 120 -15.89 -2.77 -17.08
CA MET A 120 -16.85 -3.54 -16.28
C MET A 120 -18.01 -4.10 -17.07
N SER A 121 -18.35 -3.51 -18.19
CA SER A 121 -19.48 -3.96 -19.01
C SER A 121 -19.28 -5.36 -19.60
N ILE A 122 -18.03 -5.87 -19.63
CA ILE A 122 -17.75 -7.26 -20.08
C ILE A 122 -18.18 -8.32 -19.06
N ILE A 123 -18.45 -7.93 -17.80
CA ILE A 123 -18.94 -8.87 -16.77
C ILE A 123 -20.37 -9.27 -17.13
N GLY A 124 -20.62 -10.58 -17.16
CA GLY A 124 -21.87 -11.13 -17.66
C GLY A 124 -21.93 -11.30 -19.18
N HIS A 125 -20.93 -10.78 -19.91
CA HIS A 125 -20.77 -10.89 -21.36
C HIS A 125 -19.46 -11.63 -21.70
N GLY A 126 -19.37 -12.89 -21.28
CA GLY A 126 -18.19 -13.74 -21.48
C GLY A 126 -17.21 -13.78 -20.30
N VAL A 127 -17.34 -12.87 -19.32
CA VAL A 127 -16.57 -12.89 -18.07
C VAL A 127 -17.49 -13.11 -16.87
N ALA A 128 -17.29 -14.19 -16.14
CA ALA A 128 -18.01 -14.49 -14.90
C ALA A 128 -17.24 -13.95 -13.68
N ILE A 129 -17.96 -13.41 -12.71
CA ILE A 129 -17.44 -13.11 -11.36
C ILE A 129 -18.27 -13.92 -10.38
N GLY A 130 -17.56 -14.70 -9.54
CA GLY A 130 -18.16 -15.50 -8.49
C GLY A 130 -17.17 -15.73 -7.36
N GLY A 131 -17.67 -16.15 -6.22
CA GLY A 131 -16.88 -16.50 -5.05
C GLY A 131 -17.76 -16.67 -3.83
N THR A 132 -17.32 -17.48 -2.88
CA THR A 132 -18.05 -17.83 -1.65
C THR A 132 -18.49 -16.58 -0.86
N TYR A 133 -17.66 -15.54 -0.86
CA TYR A 133 -17.93 -14.29 -0.14
C TYR A 133 -18.54 -13.18 -1.01
N THR A 134 -18.90 -13.48 -2.25
CA THR A 134 -19.59 -12.52 -3.12
C THR A 134 -20.95 -12.19 -2.50
N ASN A 135 -21.27 -10.89 -2.38
CA ASN A 135 -22.47 -10.39 -1.72
C ASN A 135 -22.59 -10.74 -0.23
N ASN A 136 -21.48 -10.93 0.47
CA ASN A 136 -21.45 -11.12 1.91
C ASN A 136 -22.05 -9.90 2.62
N LYS A 137 -23.25 -10.07 3.18
CA LYS A 137 -24.00 -8.98 3.83
C LYS A 137 -23.27 -8.34 5.02
N PRO A 138 -22.66 -9.09 5.96
CA PRO A 138 -21.85 -8.49 7.03
C PRO A 138 -20.72 -7.61 6.50
N GLY A 139 -20.00 -8.06 5.47
CA GLY A 139 -18.93 -7.27 4.85
C GLY A 139 -19.45 -5.99 4.18
N ILE A 140 -20.61 -6.05 3.53
CA ILE A 140 -21.27 -4.88 2.94
C ILE A 140 -21.70 -3.90 4.03
N ALA A 141 -22.28 -4.38 5.14
CA ALA A 141 -22.67 -3.56 6.27
C ALA A 141 -21.46 -2.88 6.93
N GLY A 142 -20.36 -3.62 7.14
CA GLY A 142 -19.10 -3.06 7.65
C GLY A 142 -18.57 -1.96 6.73
N ALA A 143 -18.50 -2.22 5.43
CA ALA A 143 -18.07 -1.23 4.45
C ALA A 143 -18.96 0.03 4.44
N TYR A 144 -20.27 -0.14 4.52
CA TYR A 144 -21.21 0.98 4.60
C TYR A 144 -21.01 1.82 5.87
N ALA A 145 -20.84 1.17 7.03
CA ALA A 145 -20.58 1.86 8.30
C ALA A 145 -19.25 2.62 8.25
N THR A 146 -18.18 1.99 7.80
CA THR A 146 -16.86 2.61 7.65
C THR A 146 -16.90 3.84 6.75
N LEU A 147 -17.46 3.72 5.56
CA LEU A 147 -17.57 4.83 4.61
C LEU A 147 -18.46 5.97 5.12
N SER A 148 -19.52 5.64 5.87
CA SER A 148 -20.40 6.64 6.48
C SER A 148 -19.69 7.44 7.57
N LEU A 149 -18.88 6.78 8.40
CA LEU A 149 -18.06 7.43 9.43
C LEU A 149 -16.97 8.31 8.80
N LEU A 150 -16.24 7.82 7.83
CA LEU A 150 -15.21 8.58 7.10
C LEU A 150 -15.79 9.83 6.43
N LYS A 151 -17.03 9.75 5.94
CA LYS A 151 -17.71 10.90 5.34
C LYS A 151 -18.16 11.94 6.37
N SER A 152 -18.54 11.52 7.57
CA SER A 152 -19.18 12.38 8.58
C SER A 152 -18.23 12.92 9.65
N LYS A 153 -17.04 12.32 9.81
CA LYS A 153 -16.06 12.67 10.83
C LYS A 153 -14.67 12.88 10.22
N PRO A 154 -13.81 13.70 10.82
CA PRO A 154 -12.45 13.96 10.35
C PRO A 154 -11.47 12.82 10.76
N ILE A 155 -11.88 11.56 10.59
CA ILE A 155 -11.16 10.37 11.07
C ILE A 155 -9.73 10.32 10.54
N LEU A 156 -9.56 10.46 9.21
CA LEU A 156 -8.24 10.36 8.61
C LEU A 156 -7.30 11.49 9.05
N LYS A 157 -7.86 12.69 9.32
CA LYS A 157 -7.08 13.80 9.87
C LYS A 157 -6.55 13.46 11.27
N THR A 158 -7.43 12.97 12.15
CA THR A 158 -7.04 12.58 13.52
C THR A 158 -6.00 11.46 13.52
N ILE A 159 -6.18 10.44 12.67
CA ILE A 159 -5.21 9.35 12.52
C ILE A 159 -3.85 9.88 12.02
N ALA A 160 -3.87 10.80 11.05
CA ALA A 160 -2.65 11.38 10.50
C ALA A 160 -1.91 12.25 11.54
N GLU A 161 -2.63 13.06 12.31
CA GLU A 161 -2.04 13.91 13.36
C GLU A 161 -1.37 13.06 14.46
N ARG A 162 -2.06 12.01 14.95
CA ARG A 162 -1.50 11.09 15.94
C ARG A 162 -0.34 10.26 15.39
N GLY A 163 -0.50 9.76 14.16
CA GLY A 163 0.58 9.02 13.50
C GLY A 163 1.82 9.87 13.23
N GLN A 164 1.66 11.15 12.88
CA GLN A 164 2.79 12.07 12.72
C GLN A 164 3.52 12.27 14.05
N ARG A 165 2.80 12.50 15.14
CA ARG A 165 3.39 12.63 16.47
C ARG A 165 4.17 11.37 16.88
N LEU A 166 3.61 10.17 16.62
CA LEU A 166 4.30 8.91 16.90
C LEU A 166 5.57 8.76 16.05
N THR A 167 5.49 9.05 14.76
CA THR A 167 6.66 8.93 13.86
C THR A 167 7.76 9.92 14.21
N ASP A 168 7.40 11.15 14.58
CA ASP A 168 8.35 12.18 15.00
C ASP A 168 9.02 11.75 16.31
N GLY A 169 8.25 11.31 17.33
CA GLY A 169 8.80 10.84 18.59
C GLY A 169 9.70 9.61 18.44
N LEU A 170 9.33 8.64 17.61
CA LEU A 170 10.20 7.49 17.31
C LEU A 170 11.51 7.94 16.63
N LYS A 171 11.43 8.88 15.69
CA LYS A 171 12.61 9.42 15.02
C LYS A 171 13.52 10.12 16.00
N ASP A 172 12.99 10.98 16.88
CA ASP A 172 13.75 11.68 17.90
C ASP A 172 14.48 10.69 18.84
N ILE A 173 13.78 9.62 19.29
CA ILE A 173 14.39 8.57 20.13
C ILE A 173 15.55 7.88 19.41
N PHE A 174 15.42 7.54 18.14
CA PHE A 174 16.51 6.92 17.39
C PHE A 174 17.69 7.87 17.21
N GLU A 175 17.44 9.15 16.88
CA GLU A 175 18.46 10.18 16.72
C GLU A 175 19.20 10.44 18.05
N GLU A 176 18.51 10.53 19.19
CA GLU A 176 19.09 10.70 20.51
C GLU A 176 19.99 9.52 20.94
N ASN A 177 19.79 8.35 20.35
CA ASN A 177 20.60 7.15 20.62
C ASN A 177 21.61 6.85 19.50
N ASP A 178 21.89 7.80 18.61
CA ASP A 178 22.82 7.65 17.48
C ASP A 178 22.49 6.46 16.57
N ILE A 179 21.20 6.13 16.40
CA ILE A 179 20.72 5.07 15.51
C ILE A 179 20.20 5.72 14.20
N PRO A 180 20.90 5.58 13.08
CA PRO A 180 20.39 6.05 11.80
C PRO A 180 19.04 5.40 11.47
N VAL A 181 18.06 6.22 11.09
CA VAL A 181 16.71 5.74 10.78
C VAL A 181 16.14 6.40 9.54
N VAL A 182 15.53 5.61 8.68
CA VAL A 182 14.73 6.09 7.55
C VAL A 182 13.28 5.76 7.78
N MET A 183 12.45 6.80 7.95
CA MET A 183 10.99 6.67 8.02
C MET A 183 10.42 6.60 6.61
N THR A 184 9.48 5.69 6.38
CA THR A 184 8.79 5.49 5.10
C THR A 184 7.28 5.38 5.31
N GLY A 185 6.50 5.56 4.23
CA GLY A 185 5.04 5.49 4.29
C GLY A 185 4.38 6.83 4.60
N TYR A 186 3.31 6.78 5.35
CA TYR A 186 2.47 7.92 5.72
C TYR A 186 2.18 7.85 7.22
N PRO A 187 1.81 8.95 7.87
CA PRO A 187 1.51 8.93 9.31
C PRO A 187 0.50 7.85 9.75
N ALA A 188 -0.48 7.55 8.90
CA ALA A 188 -1.48 6.52 9.16
C ALA A 188 -1.00 5.07 8.90
N MET A 189 0.10 4.92 8.15
CA MET A 189 0.69 3.65 7.73
C MET A 189 2.16 3.87 7.46
N PHE A 190 3.01 3.67 8.43
CA PHE A 190 4.44 3.98 8.33
C PHE A 190 5.30 2.76 8.64
N SER A 191 6.54 2.83 8.24
CA SER A 191 7.60 1.91 8.63
C SER A 191 8.88 2.68 8.92
N PHE A 192 9.84 2.02 9.54
CA PHE A 192 11.17 2.56 9.75
C PHE A 192 12.21 1.48 9.50
N SER A 193 13.32 1.91 8.90
CA SER A 193 14.46 1.07 8.59
C SER A 193 15.67 1.59 9.35
N LEU A 194 16.34 0.70 10.10
CA LEU A 194 17.38 1.07 11.04
C LEU A 194 18.77 0.84 10.45
N ASN A 195 19.74 1.65 10.89
CA ASN A 195 21.15 1.60 10.48
C ASN A 195 21.33 1.72 8.96
N ILE A 196 20.56 2.60 8.33
CA ILE A 196 20.60 2.88 6.89
C ILE A 196 20.25 4.36 6.64
N ASP A 197 20.80 4.93 5.55
CA ASP A 197 20.63 6.35 5.21
C ASP A 197 19.51 6.59 4.18
N GLU A 198 19.12 5.59 3.40
CA GLU A 198 18.13 5.75 2.34
C GLU A 198 17.40 4.43 2.02
N VAL A 199 16.09 4.52 1.78
CA VAL A 199 15.25 3.40 1.33
C VAL A 199 14.36 3.85 0.18
N LYS A 200 14.71 3.50 -1.05
CA LYS A 200 13.94 3.75 -2.28
C LYS A 200 13.40 2.47 -2.91
N SER A 201 13.96 1.32 -2.53
CA SER A 201 13.62 0.02 -3.08
C SER A 201 13.73 -1.09 -2.04
N GLN A 202 13.16 -2.25 -2.35
CA GLN A 202 13.36 -3.45 -1.54
C GLN A 202 14.84 -3.81 -1.34
N ARG A 203 15.70 -3.51 -2.32
CA ARG A 203 17.14 -3.79 -2.22
C ARG A 203 17.83 -2.90 -1.20
N ASP A 204 17.35 -1.68 -1.02
CA ASP A 204 17.87 -0.77 0.00
C ASP A 204 17.39 -1.23 1.37
N TRP A 205 16.07 -1.45 1.52
CA TRP A 205 15.49 -1.99 2.74
C TRP A 205 16.18 -3.28 3.22
N ALA A 206 16.56 -4.18 2.30
CA ALA A 206 17.24 -5.43 2.64
C ALA A 206 18.62 -5.26 3.31
N LYS A 207 19.17 -4.04 3.30
CA LYS A 207 20.44 -3.70 3.97
C LYS A 207 20.23 -3.16 5.39
N SER A 208 18.99 -2.87 5.79
CA SER A 208 18.68 -2.36 7.13
C SER A 208 18.88 -3.42 8.21
N ASP A 209 19.01 -2.97 9.45
CA ASP A 209 19.22 -3.84 10.58
C ASP A 209 17.91 -4.49 11.06
N HIS A 210 17.60 -5.64 10.47
CA HIS A 210 16.39 -6.40 10.81
C HIS A 210 16.46 -7.03 12.21
N ASN A 211 17.68 -7.31 12.74
CA ASN A 211 17.81 -7.89 14.08
C ASN A 211 17.47 -6.87 15.14
N LEU A 212 17.94 -5.62 15.01
CA LEU A 212 17.58 -4.53 15.89
C LEU A 212 16.07 -4.25 15.87
N TYR A 213 15.45 -4.30 14.67
CA TYR A 213 13.99 -4.19 14.55
C TYR A 213 13.26 -5.29 15.33
N LEU A 214 13.70 -6.55 15.20
CA LEU A 214 13.09 -7.68 15.92
C LEU A 214 13.19 -7.52 17.44
N GLU A 215 14.36 -7.13 17.95
CA GLU A 215 14.53 -6.86 19.38
C GLU A 215 13.60 -5.75 19.87
N LEU A 216 13.45 -4.68 19.09
CA LEU A 216 12.53 -3.58 19.37
C LEU A 216 11.08 -4.07 19.40
N ALA A 217 10.66 -4.82 18.37
CA ALA A 217 9.32 -5.37 18.28
C ALA A 217 9.00 -6.29 19.47
N GLU A 218 9.90 -7.19 19.86
CA GLU A 218 9.73 -8.07 21.02
C GLU A 218 9.58 -7.28 22.33
N LYS A 219 10.42 -6.25 22.53
CA LYS A 219 10.35 -5.39 23.71
C LYS A 219 9.09 -4.53 23.73
N ALA A 220 8.61 -4.08 22.57
CA ALA A 220 7.35 -3.35 22.44
C ALA A 220 6.15 -4.24 22.79
N ILE A 221 6.12 -5.47 22.27
CA ILE A 221 5.06 -6.45 22.57
C ILE A 221 5.02 -6.76 24.07
N ALA A 222 6.18 -6.95 24.71
CA ALA A 222 6.25 -7.18 26.15
C ALA A 222 5.71 -6.01 26.99
N ARG A 223 5.55 -4.82 26.39
CA ARG A 223 4.99 -3.60 27.00
C ARG A 223 3.58 -3.27 26.53
N GLY A 224 2.94 -4.15 25.76
CA GLY A 224 1.56 -3.99 25.31
C GLY A 224 1.38 -3.26 23.97
N VAL A 225 2.48 -2.92 23.28
CA VAL A 225 2.43 -2.39 21.91
C VAL A 225 2.63 -3.55 20.95
N MET A 226 1.71 -3.74 20.00
CA MET A 226 1.71 -4.90 19.10
C MET A 226 2.10 -4.52 17.66
N PRO A 227 3.39 -4.34 17.34
CA PRO A 227 3.86 -4.27 15.96
C PRO A 227 3.89 -5.67 15.33
N ASP A 228 4.04 -5.72 14.00
CA ASP A 228 4.39 -6.97 13.33
C ASP A 228 5.86 -7.33 13.60
N HIS A 229 6.15 -8.63 13.75
CA HIS A 229 7.53 -9.13 13.86
C HIS A 229 8.30 -9.01 12.53
N ASP A 230 7.59 -8.93 11.41
CA ASP A 230 8.21 -8.77 10.10
C ASP A 230 8.44 -7.28 9.82
N ALA A 231 9.69 -6.86 9.78
CA ALA A 231 10.08 -5.48 9.46
C ALA A 231 9.59 -4.98 8.09
N ARG A 232 9.08 -5.88 7.23
CA ARG A 232 8.44 -5.51 5.96
C ARG A 232 7.05 -4.93 6.14
N GLU A 233 6.36 -5.33 7.19
CA GLU A 233 5.00 -4.87 7.44
C GLU A 233 5.00 -3.50 8.11
N PRO A 234 4.21 -2.55 7.61
CA PRO A 234 4.13 -1.23 8.23
C PRO A 234 3.32 -1.26 9.53
N TRP A 235 3.59 -0.31 10.38
CA TRP A 235 2.77 0.01 11.52
C TRP A 235 1.53 0.80 11.09
N PHE A 236 0.39 0.49 11.70
CA PHE A 236 -0.89 1.10 11.32
C PHE A 236 -1.50 1.84 12.52
N MET A 237 -1.79 3.11 12.33
CA MET A 237 -2.59 3.88 13.26
C MET A 237 -4.08 3.69 12.97
N CYS A 238 -4.88 3.53 14.00
CA CYS A 238 -6.34 3.53 13.90
C CYS A 238 -6.96 4.69 14.69
N TYR A 239 -8.24 4.94 14.47
CA TYR A 239 -8.94 6.06 15.10
C TYR A 239 -9.09 5.89 16.62
N GLU A 240 -9.12 4.64 17.09
CA GLU A 240 -9.26 4.31 18.51
C GLU A 240 -7.95 4.46 19.30
N HIS A 241 -6.78 4.54 18.67
CA HIS A 241 -5.58 4.92 19.39
C HIS A 241 -5.74 6.32 19.97
N SER A 242 -5.68 6.42 21.31
CA SER A 242 -5.76 7.70 22.00
C SER A 242 -4.43 8.45 21.98
N ASP A 243 -4.42 9.68 22.48
CA ASP A 243 -3.18 10.43 22.65
C ASP A 243 -2.27 9.76 23.70
N ALA A 244 -2.85 9.12 24.72
CA ALA A 244 -2.10 8.36 25.73
C ALA A 244 -1.49 7.04 25.20
N ASP A 245 -2.04 6.47 24.13
CA ASP A 245 -1.44 5.31 23.46
C ASP A 245 -0.25 5.70 22.58
N VAL A 246 -0.15 6.97 22.21
CA VAL A 246 0.94 7.52 21.40
C VAL A 246 2.11 7.99 22.28
N ASP A 247 1.82 8.49 23.50
CA ASP A 247 2.79 8.91 24.51
C ASP A 247 3.46 7.75 25.19
#